data_01156f86a9d3180c04ab204c71f5935e
#
_entry.id   01156f86a9d3180c04ab204c71f5935e
#
_cell.length_a   1.000
_cell.length_b   1.000
_cell.length_c   1.000
_cell.angle_alpha   90.00
_cell.angle_beta   90.00
_cell.angle_gamma   90.00
#
_symmetry.space_group_name_H-M   'P 1'
#
loop_
_entity.id
_entity.type
_entity.pdbx_description
1 polymer ?
#
loop_
_entity_poly.entity_id
_entity_poly.type
_entity_poly.pdbx_seq_one_letter_code
_entity_poly.pdbx_strand_id
1 'polypeptide(L)'
;MYQILTNLTEQISNASGFAHLAILILAMIIGLFLLTKGGDWLSDHSSHMAEALGVPNVVIGLTIISIATSAPELFTSIAAIRGQAEGLILGNIIGSNIANISLILGLVLLIKPIDTKGAISNNQILILLLLTISFCCVLFFNPTQTLSFGTGIALFGFISFYLCWITTRALKKRNSDVSDQGSDLKDVESSNPLTFSAFVVFLSAVALWIGSDFLVFGAKNLASLAGVPEELIGFTILAIGTSLPELATSISLVRKAKNDMLLGNIVGSNLFNIGLVGGVAGILGPVNSQTPHPWIDYLSLVLITALFCYWLKGRKLDKKEGMFLLAIYLAASSCTWIWNG
;
A
#
# COMPACT_ATOMS: atom_id res chain seq x y z
N MET A 1 -1.29 6.40 -18.77
CA MET A 1 -2.65 6.84 -18.44
C MET A 1 -2.64 8.34 -18.10
N TYR A 2 -1.91 8.79 -17.11
CA TYR A 2 -1.84 10.21 -16.70
C TYR A 2 -1.51 11.16 -17.87
N GLN A 3 -0.50 10.88 -18.71
CA GLN A 3 -0.18 11.69 -19.89
C GLN A 3 -1.33 11.75 -20.92
N ILE A 4 -2.08 10.69 -21.08
CA ILE A 4 -3.25 10.68 -21.98
C ILE A 4 -4.35 11.60 -21.42
N LEU A 5 -4.59 11.54 -20.11
CA LEU A 5 -5.54 12.41 -19.42
C LEU A 5 -5.09 13.88 -19.46
N THR A 6 -3.80 14.17 -19.31
CA THR A 6 -3.25 15.53 -19.41
C THR A 6 -3.38 16.08 -20.82
N ASN A 7 -3.07 15.29 -21.86
CA ASN A 7 -3.24 15.71 -23.26
C ASN A 7 -4.71 15.95 -23.62
N LEU A 8 -5.62 15.14 -23.06
CA LEU A 8 -7.07 15.35 -23.19
C LEU A 8 -7.51 16.67 -22.54
N THR A 9 -6.96 17.01 -21.37
CA THR A 9 -7.29 18.28 -20.69
C THR A 9 -6.73 19.50 -21.42
N GLU A 10 -5.53 19.44 -22.01
CA GLU A 10 -5.01 20.52 -22.86
C GLU A 10 -5.88 20.76 -24.08
N GLN A 11 -6.38 19.69 -24.71
CA GLN A 11 -7.33 19.82 -25.83
C GLN A 11 -8.71 20.36 -25.39
N ILE A 12 -9.12 20.12 -24.16
CA ILE A 12 -10.42 20.52 -23.60
C ILE A 12 -10.32 21.84 -22.82
N SER A 13 -9.13 22.31 -22.43
CA SER A 13 -8.94 23.61 -21.76
C SER A 13 -9.36 24.78 -22.66
N ASN A 14 -9.45 24.56 -23.97
CA ASN A 14 -10.10 25.46 -24.94
C ASN A 14 -11.64 25.36 -24.91
N ALA A 15 -12.21 24.38 -24.19
CA ALA A 15 -13.66 24.31 -23.98
C ALA A 15 -14.06 25.25 -22.84
N SER A 16 -15.33 25.67 -22.80
CA SER A 16 -15.86 26.53 -21.72
C SER A 16 -15.45 26.00 -20.35
N GLY A 17 -15.11 26.86 -19.39
CA GLY A 17 -14.68 26.48 -18.03
C GLY A 17 -15.63 25.48 -17.32
N PHE A 18 -16.91 25.47 -17.71
CA PHE A 18 -17.92 24.51 -17.25
C PHE A 18 -17.63 23.07 -17.74
N ALA A 19 -17.27 22.90 -19.02
CA ALA A 19 -16.97 21.56 -19.56
C ALA A 19 -15.71 20.98 -18.91
N HIS A 20 -14.69 21.80 -18.66
CA HIS A 20 -13.49 21.37 -17.95
C HIS A 20 -13.83 20.88 -16.52
N LEU A 21 -14.58 21.68 -15.75
CA LEU A 21 -15.01 21.30 -14.40
C LEU A 21 -15.83 19.99 -14.42
N ALA A 22 -16.76 19.83 -15.37
CA ALA A 22 -17.56 18.62 -15.49
C ALA A 22 -16.71 17.37 -15.74
N ILE A 23 -15.64 17.47 -16.56
CA ILE A 23 -14.71 16.35 -16.82
C ILE A 23 -13.92 15.98 -15.60
N LEU A 24 -13.42 16.95 -14.82
CA LEU A 24 -12.68 16.68 -13.58
C LEU A 24 -13.58 15.95 -12.57
N ILE A 25 -14.81 16.42 -12.39
CA ILE A 25 -15.79 15.78 -11.51
C ILE A 25 -16.11 14.35 -12.00
N LEU A 26 -16.33 14.17 -13.31
CA LEU A 26 -16.60 12.85 -13.90
C LEU A 26 -15.40 11.90 -13.69
N ALA A 27 -14.17 12.38 -13.89
CA ALA A 27 -12.97 11.59 -13.61
C ALA A 27 -12.93 11.15 -12.14
N MET A 28 -13.21 12.04 -11.20
CA MET A 28 -13.25 11.69 -9.76
C MET A 28 -14.34 10.66 -9.46
N ILE A 29 -15.53 10.78 -10.05
CA ILE A 29 -16.63 9.83 -9.86
C ILE A 29 -16.24 8.44 -10.41
N ILE A 30 -15.66 8.38 -11.61
CA ILE A 30 -15.16 7.14 -12.22
C ILE A 30 -14.06 6.54 -11.35
N GLY A 31 -13.11 7.37 -10.90
CA GLY A 31 -12.03 6.94 -10.00
C GLY A 31 -12.56 6.31 -8.72
N LEU A 32 -13.49 6.97 -8.04
CA LEU A 32 -14.11 6.47 -6.81
C LEU A 32 -14.90 5.17 -7.04
N PHE A 33 -15.61 5.07 -8.17
CA PHE A 33 -16.32 3.85 -8.55
C PHE A 33 -15.37 2.68 -8.77
N LEU A 34 -14.28 2.88 -9.52
CA LEU A 34 -13.28 1.86 -9.81
C LEU A 34 -12.54 1.42 -8.54
N LEU A 35 -12.17 2.37 -7.65
CA LEU A 35 -11.56 2.07 -6.36
C LEU A 35 -12.49 1.23 -5.47
N THR A 36 -13.77 1.61 -5.38
CA THR A 36 -14.75 0.89 -4.56
C THR A 36 -14.98 -0.52 -5.10
N LYS A 37 -15.25 -0.65 -6.40
CA LYS A 37 -15.52 -1.97 -7.01
C LYS A 37 -14.26 -2.83 -7.09
N GLY A 38 -13.12 -2.24 -7.42
CA GLY A 38 -11.83 -2.94 -7.44
C GLY A 38 -11.47 -3.49 -6.05
N GLY A 39 -11.65 -2.70 -4.99
CA GLY A 39 -11.43 -3.14 -3.61
C GLY A 39 -12.39 -4.27 -3.19
N ASP A 40 -13.66 -4.20 -3.58
CA ASP A 40 -14.64 -5.25 -3.31
C ASP A 40 -14.31 -6.56 -4.03
N TRP A 41 -14.01 -6.50 -5.33
CA TRP A 41 -13.64 -7.67 -6.13
C TRP A 41 -12.34 -8.30 -5.66
N LEU A 42 -11.32 -7.48 -5.36
CA LEU A 42 -10.05 -7.95 -4.81
C LEU A 42 -10.26 -8.70 -3.49
N SER A 43 -11.05 -8.12 -2.58
CA SER A 43 -11.38 -8.72 -1.28
C SER A 43 -12.11 -10.07 -1.43
N ASP A 44 -13.12 -10.14 -2.32
CA ASP A 44 -13.92 -11.36 -2.51
C ASP A 44 -13.11 -12.49 -3.14
N HIS A 45 -12.47 -12.22 -4.28
CA HIS A 45 -11.74 -13.24 -5.00
C HIS A 45 -10.44 -13.67 -4.30
N SER A 46 -9.80 -12.77 -3.54
CA SER A 46 -8.68 -13.16 -2.67
C SER A 46 -9.15 -14.07 -1.52
N SER A 47 -10.35 -13.86 -0.98
CA SER A 47 -10.93 -14.78 0.02
C SER A 47 -11.22 -16.15 -0.58
N HIS A 48 -11.82 -16.21 -1.78
CA HIS A 48 -12.00 -17.47 -2.50
C HIS A 48 -10.69 -18.19 -2.79
N MET A 49 -9.63 -17.44 -3.15
CA MET A 49 -8.30 -18.03 -3.34
C MET A 49 -7.73 -18.59 -2.04
N ALA A 50 -7.94 -17.92 -0.88
CA ALA A 50 -7.52 -18.43 0.41
C ALA A 50 -8.19 -19.76 0.73
N GLU A 51 -9.51 -19.84 0.53
CA GLU A 51 -10.31 -21.06 0.72
C GLU A 51 -9.87 -22.18 -0.24
N ALA A 52 -9.78 -21.91 -1.55
CA ALA A 52 -9.38 -22.87 -2.57
C ALA A 52 -7.95 -23.40 -2.37
N LEU A 53 -7.03 -22.53 -1.97
CA LEU A 53 -5.65 -22.90 -1.67
C LEU A 53 -5.51 -23.51 -0.27
N GLY A 54 -6.53 -23.45 0.59
CA GLY A 54 -6.48 -23.93 1.96
C GLY A 54 -5.39 -23.24 2.80
N VAL A 55 -5.12 -21.97 2.53
CA VAL A 55 -4.12 -21.16 3.25
C VAL A 55 -4.80 -20.13 4.14
N PRO A 56 -4.17 -19.73 5.27
CA PRO A 56 -4.74 -18.71 6.14
C PRO A 56 -4.97 -17.38 5.41
N ASN A 57 -6.08 -16.70 5.70
CA ASN A 57 -6.44 -15.40 5.13
C ASN A 57 -5.32 -14.35 5.26
N VAL A 58 -4.60 -14.34 6.39
CA VAL A 58 -3.47 -13.44 6.61
C VAL A 58 -2.35 -13.63 5.58
N VAL A 59 -2.11 -14.86 5.11
CA VAL A 59 -1.06 -15.12 4.10
C VAL A 59 -1.45 -14.52 2.75
N ILE A 60 -2.72 -14.64 2.36
CA ILE A 60 -3.22 -13.99 1.13
C ILE A 60 -3.16 -12.46 1.26
N GLY A 61 -3.51 -11.92 2.43
CA GLY A 61 -3.35 -10.48 2.71
C GLY A 61 -1.90 -10.03 2.57
N LEU A 62 -0.96 -10.76 3.20
CA LEU A 62 0.48 -10.50 3.17
C LEU A 62 1.13 -10.67 1.78
N THR A 63 0.48 -11.34 0.85
CA THR A 63 1.06 -11.68 -0.46
C THR A 63 0.24 -11.10 -1.60
N ILE A 64 -0.83 -11.78 -2.00
CA ILE A 64 -1.60 -11.44 -3.21
C ILE A 64 -2.19 -10.05 -3.14
N ILE A 65 -2.86 -9.72 -2.03
CA ILE A 65 -3.51 -8.40 -1.89
C ILE A 65 -2.46 -7.31 -1.83
N SER A 66 -1.41 -7.47 -1.02
CA SER A 66 -0.34 -6.47 -0.91
C SER A 66 0.39 -6.24 -2.23
N ILE A 67 0.70 -7.29 -3.00
CA ILE A 67 1.29 -7.12 -4.34
C ILE A 67 0.35 -6.34 -5.26
N ALA A 68 -0.94 -6.69 -5.25
CA ALA A 68 -1.92 -6.07 -6.12
C ALA A 68 -2.12 -4.59 -5.80
N THR A 69 -2.13 -4.23 -4.51
CA THR A 69 -2.37 -2.84 -4.08
C THR A 69 -1.11 -1.98 -4.13
N SER A 70 0.09 -2.55 -3.87
CA SER A 70 1.38 -1.82 -3.94
C SER A 70 2.00 -1.79 -5.36
N ALA A 71 1.32 -2.34 -6.38
CA ALA A 71 1.77 -2.24 -7.77
C ALA A 71 1.85 -0.77 -8.26
N PRO A 72 0.91 0.14 -7.94
CA PRO A 72 1.02 1.54 -8.31
C PRO A 72 2.28 2.21 -7.76
N GLU A 73 2.65 1.96 -6.50
CA GLU A 73 3.86 2.50 -5.89
C GLU A 73 5.12 2.04 -6.64
N LEU A 74 5.16 0.78 -7.05
CA LEU A 74 6.26 0.24 -7.85
C LEU A 74 6.37 0.95 -9.21
N PHE A 75 5.26 1.06 -9.93
CA PHE A 75 5.24 1.69 -11.26
C PHE A 75 5.53 3.19 -11.18
N THR A 76 5.02 3.88 -10.17
CA THR A 76 5.32 5.30 -9.91
C THR A 76 6.80 5.50 -9.62
N SER A 77 7.40 4.65 -8.80
CA SER A 77 8.84 4.72 -8.50
C SER A 77 9.70 4.43 -9.74
N ILE A 78 9.34 3.46 -10.59
CA ILE A 78 10.02 3.20 -11.86
C ILE A 78 9.88 4.40 -12.81
N ALA A 79 8.71 5.02 -12.86
CA ALA A 79 8.49 6.21 -13.68
C ALA A 79 9.30 7.40 -13.20
N ALA A 80 9.41 7.59 -11.88
CA ALA A 80 10.23 8.65 -11.25
C ALA A 80 11.73 8.47 -11.57
N ILE A 81 12.25 7.25 -11.55
CA ILE A 81 13.64 6.95 -11.95
C ILE A 81 13.86 7.35 -13.40
N ARG A 82 12.98 6.94 -14.31
CA ARG A 82 13.09 7.27 -15.74
C ARG A 82 12.94 8.76 -16.02
N GLY A 83 12.16 9.47 -15.19
CA GLY A 83 11.94 10.91 -15.26
C GLY A 83 13.00 11.73 -14.53
N GLN A 84 14.06 11.12 -13.98
CA GLN A 84 15.11 11.79 -13.19
C GLN A 84 14.55 12.54 -11.95
N ALA A 85 13.44 12.08 -11.39
CA ALA A 85 12.79 12.63 -10.21
C ALA A 85 13.07 11.76 -8.97
N GLU A 86 14.33 11.43 -8.73
CA GLU A 86 14.78 10.45 -7.73
C GLU A 86 14.32 10.79 -6.29
N GLY A 87 14.25 12.09 -5.96
CA GLY A 87 13.79 12.54 -4.64
C GLY A 87 12.37 12.13 -4.28
N LEU A 88 11.51 11.88 -5.28
CA LEU A 88 10.15 11.42 -5.05
C LEU A 88 10.09 9.96 -4.58
N ILE A 89 11.12 9.16 -4.84
CA ILE A 89 11.08 7.70 -4.63
C ILE A 89 11.14 7.37 -3.14
N LEU A 90 12.12 7.93 -2.41
CA LEU A 90 12.22 7.71 -0.96
C LEU A 90 11.00 8.28 -0.24
N GLY A 91 10.53 9.47 -0.66
CA GLY A 91 9.29 10.04 -0.15
C GLY A 91 8.09 9.14 -0.38
N ASN A 92 7.96 8.53 -1.56
CA ASN A 92 6.90 7.57 -1.86
C ASN A 92 7.00 6.32 -0.97
N ILE A 93 8.18 5.69 -0.87
CA ILE A 93 8.39 4.50 -0.04
C ILE A 93 8.07 4.78 1.43
N ILE A 94 8.65 5.82 2.01
CA ILE A 94 8.49 6.15 3.43
C ILE A 94 7.07 6.65 3.70
N GLY A 95 6.58 7.56 2.85
CA GLY A 95 5.25 8.15 2.97
C GLY A 95 4.13 7.11 2.88
N SER A 96 4.19 6.17 1.92
CA SER A 96 3.21 5.09 1.80
C SER A 96 3.24 4.15 3.01
N ASN A 97 4.41 3.85 3.58
CA ASN A 97 4.51 3.05 4.80
C ASN A 97 3.89 3.76 6.01
N ILE A 98 4.16 5.05 6.18
CA ILE A 98 3.54 5.89 7.21
C ILE A 98 2.02 5.95 6.99
N ALA A 99 1.57 6.20 5.75
CA ALA A 99 0.16 6.29 5.41
C ALA A 99 -0.59 4.96 5.66
N ASN A 100 -0.02 3.82 5.29
CA ASN A 100 -0.63 2.51 5.50
C ASN A 100 -0.91 2.24 6.98
N ILE A 101 0.03 2.56 7.87
CA ILE A 101 -0.14 2.31 9.31
C ILE A 101 -0.97 3.42 9.97
N SER A 102 -0.73 4.69 9.64
CA SER A 102 -1.35 5.77 10.39
C SER A 102 -2.63 6.30 9.75
N LEU A 103 -2.65 6.55 8.44
CA LEU A 103 -3.83 7.06 7.75
C LEU A 103 -4.84 5.94 7.49
N ILE A 104 -4.43 4.85 6.81
CA ILE A 104 -5.35 3.81 6.36
C ILE A 104 -5.92 3.03 7.55
N LEU A 105 -5.07 2.50 8.44
CA LEU A 105 -5.56 1.82 9.63
C LEU A 105 -6.35 2.77 10.52
N GLY A 106 -5.92 4.03 10.64
CA GLY A 106 -6.65 5.07 11.37
C GLY A 106 -8.08 5.23 10.87
N LEU A 107 -8.27 5.43 9.55
CA LEU A 107 -9.59 5.55 8.93
C LEU A 107 -10.44 4.28 9.07
N VAL A 108 -9.82 3.12 8.90
CA VAL A 108 -10.49 1.82 9.03
C VAL A 108 -11.03 1.62 10.47
N LEU A 109 -10.27 2.00 11.49
CA LEU A 109 -10.69 1.90 12.89
C LEU A 109 -11.85 2.85 13.24
N LEU A 110 -12.04 3.94 12.50
CA LEU A 110 -13.25 4.79 12.64
C LEU A 110 -14.52 4.07 12.15
N ILE A 111 -14.36 3.14 11.19
CA ILE A 111 -15.47 2.35 10.62
C ILE A 111 -15.84 1.20 11.56
N LYS A 112 -14.83 0.40 11.99
CA LYS A 112 -15.05 -0.79 12.78
C LYS A 112 -13.85 -1.11 13.67
N PRO A 113 -14.05 -1.50 14.93
CA PRO A 113 -12.96 -1.97 15.78
C PRO A 113 -12.38 -3.29 15.26
N ILE A 114 -11.07 -3.49 15.46
CA ILE A 114 -10.32 -4.66 15.02
C ILE A 114 -9.67 -5.32 16.24
N ASP A 115 -9.83 -6.64 16.35
CA ASP A 115 -9.05 -7.44 17.29
C ASP A 115 -7.79 -7.97 16.56
N THR A 116 -6.62 -7.66 17.11
CA THR A 116 -5.35 -8.08 16.51
C THR A 116 -4.84 -9.41 17.06
N LYS A 117 -5.56 -10.01 18.04
CA LYS A 117 -5.12 -11.22 18.74
C LYS A 117 -4.97 -12.41 17.77
N GLY A 118 -3.74 -12.87 17.61
CA GLY A 118 -3.41 -14.02 16.78
C GLY A 118 -3.53 -13.80 15.26
N ALA A 119 -3.90 -12.59 14.81
CA ALA A 119 -4.02 -12.27 13.40
C ALA A 119 -2.65 -12.30 12.68
N ILE A 120 -1.61 -11.76 13.32
CA ILE A 120 -0.25 -11.71 12.78
C ILE A 120 0.69 -12.47 13.71
N SER A 121 1.56 -13.32 13.16
CA SER A 121 2.54 -14.07 13.97
C SER A 121 3.65 -13.16 14.47
N ASN A 122 4.25 -13.51 15.65
CA ASN A 122 5.36 -12.76 16.22
C ASN A 122 6.55 -12.64 15.26
N ASN A 123 6.80 -13.65 14.43
CA ASN A 123 7.87 -13.61 13.43
C ASN A 123 7.60 -12.57 12.35
N GLN A 124 6.36 -12.44 11.89
CA GLN A 124 5.97 -11.43 10.89
C GLN A 124 6.08 -10.00 11.46
N ILE A 125 5.66 -9.82 12.72
CA ILE A 125 5.81 -8.56 13.45
C ILE A 125 7.30 -8.18 13.56
N LEU A 126 8.14 -9.14 13.94
CA LEU A 126 9.58 -8.94 14.08
C LEU A 126 10.24 -8.63 12.73
N ILE A 127 9.87 -9.33 11.67
CA ILE A 127 10.38 -9.11 10.30
C ILE A 127 10.03 -7.69 9.84
N LEU A 128 8.78 -7.24 10.00
CA LEU A 128 8.38 -5.88 9.65
C LEU A 128 9.24 -4.84 10.40
N LEU A 129 9.36 -5.00 11.72
CA LEU A 129 10.11 -4.06 12.54
C LEU A 129 11.60 -4.03 12.16
N LEU A 130 12.23 -5.20 12.03
CA LEU A 130 13.65 -5.30 11.68
C LEU A 130 13.94 -4.79 10.27
N LEU A 131 13.09 -5.08 9.29
CA LEU A 131 13.27 -4.56 7.93
C LEU A 131 13.16 -3.04 7.91
N THR A 132 12.16 -2.47 8.61
CA THR A 132 11.98 -1.02 8.70
C THR A 132 13.17 -0.34 9.37
N ILE A 133 13.63 -0.86 10.51
CA ILE A 133 14.79 -0.31 11.22
C ILE A 133 16.04 -0.43 10.34
N SER A 134 16.30 -1.60 9.74
CA SER A 134 17.47 -1.82 8.89
C SER A 134 17.47 -0.87 7.68
N PHE A 135 16.31 -0.68 7.04
CA PHE A 135 16.16 0.26 5.92
C PHE A 135 16.51 1.70 6.34
N CYS A 136 15.91 2.18 7.44
CA CYS A 136 16.17 3.51 7.95
C CYS A 136 17.63 3.68 8.42
N CYS A 137 18.20 2.67 9.08
CA CYS A 137 19.62 2.70 9.50
C CYS A 137 20.57 2.76 8.30
N VAL A 138 20.34 1.96 7.26
CA VAL A 138 21.18 2.00 6.05
C VAL A 138 21.15 3.38 5.42
N LEU A 139 19.99 4.02 5.32
CA LEU A 139 19.90 5.38 4.78
C LEU A 139 20.53 6.42 5.73
N PHE A 140 20.31 6.31 7.02
CA PHE A 140 20.81 7.26 8.02
C PHE A 140 22.34 7.26 8.14
N PHE A 141 22.95 6.07 8.16
CA PHE A 141 24.41 5.93 8.30
C PHE A 141 25.16 6.01 6.98
N ASN A 142 24.46 6.02 5.84
CA ASN A 142 25.09 6.28 4.55
C ASN A 142 25.34 7.79 4.40
N PRO A 143 26.61 8.25 4.26
CA PRO A 143 26.92 9.66 4.16
C PRO A 143 26.22 10.39 3.00
N THR A 144 25.92 9.67 1.93
CA THR A 144 25.17 10.18 0.76
C THR A 144 23.68 10.01 0.89
N GLN A 145 23.19 9.33 1.95
CA GLN A 145 21.77 8.98 2.16
C GLN A 145 21.13 8.35 0.91
N THR A 146 21.91 7.50 0.25
CA THR A 146 21.59 6.91 -1.05
C THR A 146 21.18 5.46 -0.87
N LEU A 147 20.08 5.08 -1.50
CA LEU A 147 19.74 3.68 -1.72
C LEU A 147 20.57 3.14 -2.87
N SER A 148 21.63 2.40 -2.54
CA SER A 148 22.59 1.89 -3.50
C SER A 148 22.11 0.62 -4.22
N PHE A 149 22.77 0.27 -5.34
CA PHE A 149 22.53 -0.98 -6.06
C PHE A 149 22.66 -2.22 -5.15
N GLY A 150 23.69 -2.28 -4.30
CA GLY A 150 23.88 -3.39 -3.36
C GLY A 150 22.75 -3.50 -2.33
N THR A 151 22.30 -2.36 -1.80
CA THR A 151 21.13 -2.30 -0.90
C THR A 151 19.86 -2.74 -1.63
N GLY A 152 19.69 -2.29 -2.89
CA GLY A 152 18.56 -2.70 -3.74
C GLY A 152 18.49 -4.20 -3.93
N ILE A 153 19.62 -4.85 -4.28
CA ILE A 153 19.69 -6.33 -4.40
C ILE A 153 19.36 -7.02 -3.08
N ALA A 154 19.89 -6.52 -1.96
CA ALA A 154 19.65 -7.11 -0.64
C ALA A 154 18.17 -7.03 -0.26
N LEU A 155 17.50 -5.89 -0.47
CA LEU A 155 16.07 -5.71 -0.20
C LEU A 155 15.20 -6.58 -1.11
N PHE A 156 15.48 -6.58 -2.42
CA PHE A 156 14.74 -7.41 -3.38
C PHE A 156 14.93 -8.91 -3.11
N GLY A 157 16.15 -9.34 -2.83
CA GLY A 157 16.45 -10.72 -2.46
C GLY A 157 15.75 -11.14 -1.17
N PHE A 158 15.77 -10.27 -0.17
CA PHE A 158 15.08 -10.51 1.11
C PHE A 158 13.57 -10.69 0.92
N ILE A 159 12.89 -9.78 0.22
CA ILE A 159 11.43 -9.88 0.03
C ILE A 159 11.06 -11.10 -0.81
N SER A 160 11.82 -11.41 -1.86
CA SER A 160 11.62 -12.58 -2.70
C SER A 160 11.77 -13.88 -1.89
N PHE A 161 12.81 -13.98 -1.06
CA PHE A 161 13.02 -15.11 -0.14
C PHE A 161 11.87 -15.21 0.87
N TYR A 162 11.47 -14.08 1.48
CA TYR A 162 10.38 -14.04 2.46
C TYR A 162 9.06 -14.54 1.86
N LEU A 163 8.72 -14.10 0.65
CA LEU A 163 7.51 -14.54 -0.05
C LEU A 163 7.53 -16.03 -0.35
N CYS A 164 8.66 -16.53 -0.87
CA CYS A 164 8.83 -17.96 -1.13
C CYS A 164 8.70 -18.77 0.17
N TRP A 165 9.32 -18.29 1.25
CA TRP A 165 9.28 -18.97 2.54
C TRP A 165 7.87 -18.99 3.15
N ILE A 166 7.14 -17.86 3.17
CA ILE A 166 5.81 -17.79 3.77
C ILE A 166 4.80 -18.63 2.99
N THR A 167 4.86 -18.58 1.66
CA THR A 167 3.97 -19.33 0.77
C THR A 167 4.22 -20.84 0.90
N THR A 168 5.49 -21.27 0.85
CA THR A 168 5.84 -22.69 0.99
C THR A 168 5.49 -23.24 2.37
N ARG A 169 5.66 -22.44 3.43
CA ARG A 169 5.28 -22.83 4.78
C ARG A 169 3.76 -22.97 4.93
N ALA A 170 2.98 -22.06 4.34
CA ALA A 170 1.52 -22.14 4.36
C ALA A 170 1.00 -23.38 3.64
N LEU A 171 1.56 -23.69 2.45
CA LEU A 171 1.20 -24.88 1.68
C LEU A 171 1.62 -26.19 2.37
N LYS A 172 2.81 -26.23 3.00
CA LYS A 172 3.24 -27.41 3.78
C LYS A 172 2.33 -27.68 4.97
N LYS A 173 1.93 -26.63 5.70
CA LYS A 173 1.02 -26.77 6.84
C LYS A 173 -0.32 -27.35 6.39
N ARG A 174 -0.90 -26.84 5.29
CA ARG A 174 -2.10 -27.42 4.67
C ARG A 174 -1.97 -28.92 4.43
N ASN A 175 -0.86 -29.34 3.79
CA ASN A 175 -0.67 -30.76 3.44
C ASN A 175 -0.54 -31.67 4.67
N SER A 176 0.03 -31.18 5.79
CA SER A 176 0.08 -31.94 7.04
C SER A 176 -1.30 -32.03 7.70
N ASP A 177 -2.07 -30.95 7.72
CA ASP A 177 -3.42 -30.94 8.29
C ASP A 177 -4.40 -31.86 7.50
N VAL A 178 -4.18 -31.98 6.17
CA VAL A 178 -4.92 -32.92 5.29
C VAL A 178 -4.55 -34.37 5.55
N SER A 179 -3.28 -34.67 5.79
CA SER A 179 -2.83 -36.06 6.06
C SER A 179 -3.29 -36.57 7.43
N ASP A 180 -3.46 -35.70 8.43
CA ASP A 180 -3.90 -36.08 9.77
C ASP A 180 -5.43 -36.25 9.90
N GLN A 181 -6.22 -35.62 9.04
CA GLN A 181 -7.70 -35.65 9.10
C GLN A 181 -8.36 -36.68 8.17
N GLY A 182 -7.60 -37.62 7.60
CA GLY A 182 -8.14 -38.76 6.82
C GLY A 182 -9.33 -38.41 5.91
N SER A 183 -9.06 -38.09 4.64
CA SER A 183 -9.95 -38.08 3.46
C SER A 183 -11.37 -37.48 3.53
N ASP A 184 -11.81 -36.86 4.59
CA ASP A 184 -13.08 -36.13 4.66
C ASP A 184 -12.97 -34.63 4.30
N LEU A 185 -12.05 -34.28 3.40
CA LEU A 185 -12.17 -33.01 2.72
C LEU A 185 -13.38 -33.13 1.78
N LYS A 186 -14.50 -32.63 2.24
CA LYS A 186 -15.58 -32.23 1.34
C LYS A 186 -14.93 -31.43 0.23
N ASP A 187 -15.04 -31.91 -1.00
CA ASP A 187 -14.88 -31.08 -2.17
C ASP A 187 -15.76 -29.85 -1.92
N VAL A 188 -15.15 -28.78 -1.42
CA VAL A 188 -15.81 -27.48 -1.43
C VAL A 188 -15.89 -27.19 -2.91
N GLU A 189 -17.02 -27.54 -3.52
CA GLU A 189 -17.39 -27.03 -4.83
C GLU A 189 -17.35 -25.51 -4.72
N SER A 190 -16.16 -24.96 -4.86
CA SER A 190 -15.99 -23.54 -5.02
C SER A 190 -16.67 -23.19 -6.33
N SER A 191 -17.73 -22.43 -6.26
CA SER A 191 -18.57 -22.03 -7.39
C SER A 191 -17.75 -21.36 -8.51
N ASN A 192 -16.51 -21.00 -8.25
CA ASN A 192 -15.60 -20.38 -9.22
C ASN A 192 -14.23 -21.08 -9.26
N PRO A 193 -13.71 -21.42 -10.46
CA PRO A 193 -12.35 -21.95 -10.61
C PRO A 193 -11.30 -20.99 -10.02
N LEU A 194 -10.24 -21.55 -9.45
CA LEU A 194 -9.11 -20.75 -8.92
C LEU A 194 -8.51 -19.79 -9.99
N THR A 195 -8.46 -20.25 -11.23
CA THR A 195 -7.99 -19.45 -12.39
C THR A 195 -8.88 -18.23 -12.63
N PHE A 196 -10.20 -18.37 -12.48
CA PHE A 196 -11.14 -17.26 -12.58
C PHE A 196 -10.91 -16.24 -11.45
N SER A 197 -10.77 -16.71 -10.20
CA SER A 197 -10.48 -15.83 -9.08
C SER A 197 -9.15 -15.08 -9.24
N ALA A 198 -8.10 -15.77 -9.73
CA ALA A 198 -6.83 -15.14 -10.03
C ALA A 198 -6.93 -14.08 -11.14
N PHE A 199 -7.72 -14.35 -12.18
CA PHE A 199 -7.98 -13.38 -13.25
C PHE A 199 -8.73 -12.15 -12.73
N VAL A 200 -9.76 -12.33 -11.89
CA VAL A 200 -10.49 -11.20 -11.29
C VAL A 200 -9.61 -10.42 -10.32
N VAL A 201 -8.74 -11.06 -9.54
CA VAL A 201 -7.75 -10.38 -8.71
C VAL A 201 -6.84 -9.49 -9.54
N PHE A 202 -6.34 -9.99 -10.69
CA PHE A 202 -5.55 -9.18 -11.61
C PHE A 202 -6.34 -8.00 -12.17
N LEU A 203 -7.57 -8.21 -12.63
CA LEU A 203 -8.44 -7.11 -13.12
C LEU A 203 -8.76 -6.10 -12.01
N SER A 204 -8.92 -6.56 -10.77
CA SER A 204 -9.14 -5.69 -9.62
C SER A 204 -7.95 -4.78 -9.35
N ALA A 205 -6.73 -5.32 -9.43
CA ALA A 205 -5.50 -4.53 -9.30
C ALA A 205 -5.42 -3.45 -10.39
N VAL A 206 -5.74 -3.80 -11.65
CA VAL A 206 -5.81 -2.84 -12.76
C VAL A 206 -6.89 -1.78 -12.52
N ALA A 207 -8.08 -2.18 -12.05
CA ALA A 207 -9.16 -1.25 -11.75
C ALA A 207 -8.80 -0.28 -10.59
N LEU A 208 -8.15 -0.78 -9.54
CA LEU A 208 -7.65 0.03 -8.42
C LEU A 208 -6.61 1.05 -8.91
N TRP A 209 -5.65 0.63 -9.72
CA TRP A 209 -4.65 1.52 -10.28
C TRP A 209 -5.26 2.61 -11.16
N ILE A 210 -6.09 2.22 -12.14
CA ILE A 210 -6.79 3.18 -13.02
C ILE A 210 -7.67 4.12 -12.20
N GLY A 211 -8.39 3.57 -11.20
CA GLY A 211 -9.27 4.35 -10.32
C GLY A 211 -8.50 5.38 -9.50
N SER A 212 -7.31 5.02 -8.99
CA SER A 212 -6.40 5.93 -8.30
C SER A 212 -5.95 7.06 -9.23
N ASP A 213 -5.47 6.73 -10.45
CA ASP A 213 -5.04 7.72 -11.43
C ASP A 213 -6.15 8.73 -11.78
N PHE A 214 -7.38 8.26 -11.98
CA PHE A 214 -8.51 9.12 -12.28
C PHE A 214 -8.88 10.04 -11.11
N LEU A 215 -8.89 9.51 -9.89
CA LEU A 215 -9.22 10.30 -8.71
C LEU A 215 -8.15 11.37 -8.43
N VAL A 216 -6.87 10.99 -8.48
CA VAL A 216 -5.73 11.90 -8.29
C VAL A 216 -5.71 12.98 -9.38
N PHE A 217 -5.92 12.59 -10.64
CA PHE A 217 -5.98 13.53 -11.76
C PHE A 217 -7.08 14.58 -11.54
N GLY A 218 -8.30 14.16 -11.22
CA GLY A 218 -9.41 15.08 -10.97
C GLY A 218 -9.16 15.99 -9.78
N ALA A 219 -8.70 15.41 -8.64
CA ALA A 219 -8.43 16.16 -7.43
C ALA A 219 -7.30 17.18 -7.58
N LYS A 220 -6.19 16.80 -8.23
CA LYS A 220 -5.05 17.69 -8.51
C LYS A 220 -5.45 18.89 -9.34
N ASN A 221 -6.15 18.66 -10.46
CA ASN A 221 -6.55 19.75 -11.36
C ASN A 221 -7.62 20.64 -10.72
N LEU A 222 -8.54 20.07 -9.93
CA LEU A 222 -9.55 20.85 -9.21
C LEU A 222 -8.89 21.74 -8.12
N ALA A 223 -7.91 21.22 -7.39
CA ALA A 223 -7.14 21.99 -6.41
C ALA A 223 -6.34 23.13 -7.07
N SER A 224 -5.71 22.86 -8.23
CA SER A 224 -5.04 23.88 -9.04
C SER A 224 -6.01 24.98 -9.51
N LEU A 225 -7.20 24.63 -10.00
CA LEU A 225 -8.25 25.60 -10.34
C LEU A 225 -8.73 26.43 -9.15
N ALA A 226 -8.70 25.86 -7.95
CA ALA A 226 -9.02 26.57 -6.70
C ALA A 226 -7.86 27.43 -6.19
N GLY A 227 -6.72 27.51 -6.90
CA GLY A 227 -5.56 28.32 -6.52
C GLY A 227 -4.69 27.70 -5.44
N VAL A 228 -4.79 26.39 -5.18
CA VAL A 228 -3.89 25.71 -4.24
C VAL A 228 -2.50 25.61 -4.88
N PRO A 229 -1.41 25.97 -4.15
CA PRO A 229 -0.05 25.87 -4.66
C PRO A 229 0.32 24.45 -5.13
N GLU A 230 1.10 24.34 -6.22
CA GLU A 230 1.48 23.04 -6.81
C GLU A 230 2.28 22.17 -5.85
N GLU A 231 3.10 22.78 -4.99
CA GLU A 231 3.90 22.09 -3.97
C GLU A 231 2.99 21.36 -2.97
N LEU A 232 1.92 22.03 -2.50
CA LEU A 232 0.93 21.43 -1.60
C LEU A 232 0.15 20.32 -2.28
N ILE A 233 -0.23 20.50 -3.55
CA ILE A 233 -0.92 19.48 -4.35
C ILE A 233 -0.04 18.23 -4.50
N GLY A 234 1.23 18.42 -4.88
CA GLY A 234 2.18 17.32 -5.07
C GLY A 234 2.40 16.54 -3.78
N PHE A 235 2.66 17.25 -2.69
CA PHE A 235 2.96 16.63 -1.40
C PHE A 235 1.77 15.90 -0.77
N THR A 236 0.54 16.42 -0.92
CA THR A 236 -0.64 15.84 -0.27
C THR A 236 -1.39 14.87 -1.19
N ILE A 237 -1.82 15.34 -2.35
CA ILE A 237 -2.72 14.57 -3.23
C ILE A 237 -1.98 13.41 -3.90
N LEU A 238 -0.74 13.62 -4.34
CA LEU A 238 0.03 12.54 -4.98
C LEU A 238 0.49 11.50 -3.97
N ALA A 239 0.96 11.92 -2.79
CA ALA A 239 1.42 11.00 -1.75
C ALA A 239 0.28 10.11 -1.20
N ILE A 240 -0.91 10.67 -1.01
CA ILE A 240 -2.08 9.87 -0.62
C ILE A 240 -2.58 9.02 -1.79
N GLY A 241 -2.47 9.54 -3.01
CA GLY A 241 -3.05 8.94 -4.20
C GLY A 241 -2.54 7.55 -4.52
N THR A 242 -1.25 7.29 -4.36
CA THR A 242 -0.67 5.95 -4.58
C THR A 242 -1.18 4.93 -3.58
N SER A 243 -1.52 5.34 -2.34
CA SER A 243 -2.07 4.47 -1.29
C SER A 243 -3.61 4.36 -1.29
N LEU A 244 -4.30 4.93 -2.29
CA LEU A 244 -5.76 4.78 -2.44
C LEU A 244 -6.21 3.33 -2.70
N PRO A 245 -5.51 2.50 -3.47
CA PRO A 245 -5.81 1.09 -3.62
C PRO A 245 -5.80 0.34 -2.29
N GLU A 246 -4.79 0.57 -1.45
CA GLU A 246 -4.70 0.01 -0.10
C GLU A 246 -5.87 0.46 0.76
N LEU A 247 -6.22 1.73 0.74
CA LEU A 247 -7.36 2.29 1.49
C LEU A 247 -8.67 1.65 1.04
N ALA A 248 -8.95 1.62 -0.27
CA ALA A 248 -10.18 1.08 -0.82
C ALA A 248 -10.34 -0.41 -0.46
N THR A 249 -9.28 -1.19 -0.62
CA THR A 249 -9.25 -2.62 -0.28
C THR A 249 -9.40 -2.83 1.23
N SER A 250 -8.72 -2.04 2.07
CA SER A 250 -8.82 -2.13 3.52
C SER A 250 -10.23 -1.79 4.02
N ILE A 251 -10.90 -0.80 3.44
CA ILE A 251 -12.31 -0.47 3.73
C ILE A 251 -13.22 -1.64 3.35
N SER A 252 -13.02 -2.26 2.19
CA SER A 252 -13.79 -3.44 1.78
C SER A 252 -13.58 -4.61 2.75
N LEU A 253 -12.34 -4.94 3.10
CA LEU A 253 -11.99 -6.03 4.01
C LEU A 253 -12.60 -5.83 5.41
N VAL A 254 -12.52 -4.62 5.98
CA VAL A 254 -13.10 -4.37 7.31
C VAL A 254 -14.62 -4.43 7.29
N ARG A 255 -15.28 -3.97 6.23
CA ARG A 255 -16.75 -4.09 6.08
C ARG A 255 -17.18 -5.54 6.01
N LYS A 256 -16.40 -6.41 5.37
CA LYS A 256 -16.63 -7.86 5.23
C LYS A 256 -16.11 -8.66 6.44
N ALA A 257 -15.64 -8.00 7.50
CA ALA A 257 -15.07 -8.62 8.69
C ALA A 257 -13.86 -9.56 8.42
N LYS A 258 -13.10 -9.30 7.34
CA LYS A 258 -11.88 -10.02 6.97
C LYS A 258 -10.64 -9.38 7.64
N ASN A 259 -10.67 -9.27 8.98
CA ASN A 259 -9.66 -8.52 9.74
C ASN A 259 -8.24 -9.07 9.59
N ASP A 260 -8.09 -10.41 9.55
CA ASP A 260 -6.77 -11.05 9.38
C ASP A 260 -6.16 -10.72 8.02
N MET A 261 -6.99 -10.71 6.97
CA MET A 261 -6.59 -10.36 5.62
C MET A 261 -6.23 -8.88 5.51
N LEU A 262 -6.97 -8.01 6.20
CA LEU A 262 -6.70 -6.57 6.30
C LEU A 262 -5.37 -6.29 7.00
N LEU A 263 -5.15 -6.88 8.17
CA LEU A 263 -3.88 -6.73 8.91
C LEU A 263 -2.70 -7.32 8.11
N GLY A 264 -2.94 -8.45 7.43
CA GLY A 264 -2.00 -9.03 6.48
C GLY A 264 -1.65 -8.06 5.35
N ASN A 265 -2.65 -7.39 4.75
CA ASN A 265 -2.43 -6.39 3.71
C ASN A 265 -1.61 -5.21 4.20
N ILE A 266 -1.93 -4.63 5.37
CA ILE A 266 -1.16 -3.50 5.93
C ILE A 266 0.30 -3.90 6.18
N VAL A 267 0.55 -5.06 6.83
CA VAL A 267 1.90 -5.55 7.08
C VAL A 267 2.62 -5.86 5.77
N GLY A 268 1.94 -6.53 4.84
CA GLY A 268 2.50 -6.91 3.55
C GLY A 268 2.85 -5.71 2.68
N SER A 269 1.95 -4.73 2.53
CA SER A 269 2.23 -3.51 1.75
C SER A 269 3.43 -2.74 2.30
N ASN A 270 3.60 -2.67 3.65
CA ASN A 270 4.79 -2.06 4.23
C ASN A 270 6.07 -2.85 3.92
N LEU A 271 6.04 -4.19 3.98
CA LEU A 271 7.16 -5.03 3.58
C LEU A 271 7.48 -4.88 2.08
N PHE A 272 6.45 -4.79 1.23
CA PHE A 272 6.59 -4.62 -0.22
C PHE A 272 7.15 -3.27 -0.59
N ASN A 273 6.68 -2.20 0.02
CA ASN A 273 7.18 -0.86 -0.25
C ASN A 273 8.67 -0.74 0.06
N ILE A 274 9.13 -1.31 1.17
CA ILE A 274 10.57 -1.34 1.49
C ILE A 274 11.31 -2.36 0.62
N GLY A 275 10.86 -3.63 0.61
CA GLY A 275 11.59 -4.74 0.01
C GLY A 275 11.52 -4.77 -1.52
N LEU A 276 10.31 -4.62 -2.10
CA LEU A 276 10.12 -4.70 -3.55
C LEU A 276 10.33 -3.33 -4.20
N VAL A 277 9.59 -2.30 -3.78
CA VAL A 277 9.69 -0.96 -4.40
C VAL A 277 11.08 -0.38 -4.15
N GLY A 278 11.55 -0.39 -2.90
CA GLY A 278 12.90 0.06 -2.55
C GLY A 278 14.00 -0.80 -3.20
N GLY A 279 13.78 -2.12 -3.24
CA GLY A 279 14.70 -3.06 -3.90
C GLY A 279 14.86 -2.78 -5.39
N VAL A 280 13.76 -2.68 -6.12
CA VAL A 280 13.76 -2.38 -7.57
C VAL A 280 14.31 -0.98 -7.82
N ALA A 281 13.93 0.01 -7.01
CA ALA A 281 14.44 1.37 -7.14
C ALA A 281 15.97 1.42 -7.03
N GLY A 282 16.54 0.81 -5.98
CA GLY A 282 18.00 0.76 -5.81
C GLY A 282 18.75 -0.02 -6.89
N ILE A 283 18.12 -1.06 -7.48
CA ILE A 283 18.69 -1.81 -8.62
C ILE A 283 18.72 -0.97 -9.90
N LEU A 284 17.68 -0.18 -10.14
CA LEU A 284 17.58 0.62 -11.37
C LEU A 284 18.48 1.86 -11.36
N GLY A 285 18.84 2.37 -10.18
CA GLY A 285 19.74 3.52 -10.05
C GLY A 285 19.95 3.92 -8.59
N PRO A 286 20.97 4.76 -8.31
CA PRO A 286 21.15 5.31 -6.99
C PRO A 286 20.01 6.27 -6.68
N VAL A 287 19.29 6.06 -5.57
CA VAL A 287 18.18 6.93 -5.15
C VAL A 287 18.63 7.76 -3.96
N ASN A 288 18.75 9.06 -4.16
CA ASN A 288 19.20 10.01 -3.15
C ASN A 288 18.02 10.65 -2.42
N SER A 289 18.15 10.88 -1.12
CA SER A 289 17.24 11.78 -0.42
C SER A 289 17.53 13.22 -0.86
N GLN A 290 16.48 13.93 -1.26
CA GLN A 290 16.57 15.34 -1.64
C GLN A 290 16.05 16.28 -0.55
N THR A 291 15.55 15.70 0.56
CA THR A 291 15.03 16.50 1.69
C THR A 291 16.18 16.93 2.61
N PRO A 292 16.14 18.18 3.14
CA PRO A 292 17.18 18.69 4.04
C PRO A 292 17.33 17.89 5.34
N HIS A 293 16.23 17.37 5.87
CA HIS A 293 16.19 16.66 7.15
C HIS A 293 15.49 15.29 7.07
N PRO A 294 15.98 14.34 6.24
CA PRO A 294 15.29 13.07 5.99
C PRO A 294 15.23 12.16 7.24
N TRP A 295 16.06 12.41 8.24
CA TRP A 295 16.05 11.70 9.51
C TRP A 295 14.71 11.82 10.26
N ILE A 296 13.95 12.93 10.03
CA ILE A 296 12.60 13.12 10.60
C ILE A 296 11.66 12.04 10.06
N ASP A 297 11.71 11.79 8.76
CA ASP A 297 10.87 10.79 8.08
C ASP A 297 11.27 9.38 8.51
N TYR A 298 12.58 9.09 8.63
CA TYR A 298 13.09 7.80 9.11
C TYR A 298 12.65 7.53 10.56
N LEU A 299 12.78 8.51 11.44
CA LEU A 299 12.36 8.40 12.83
C LEU A 299 10.85 8.20 12.95
N SER A 300 10.07 8.99 12.20
CA SER A 300 8.62 8.88 12.15
C SER A 300 8.18 7.49 11.71
N LEU A 301 8.77 6.95 10.63
CA LEU A 301 8.49 5.62 10.13
C LEU A 301 8.80 4.53 11.18
N VAL A 302 9.97 4.60 11.82
CA VAL A 302 10.37 3.62 12.85
C VAL A 302 9.42 3.68 14.04
N LEU A 303 9.10 4.87 14.56
CA LEU A 303 8.21 5.03 15.73
C LEU A 303 6.79 4.54 15.44
N ILE A 304 6.23 4.89 14.28
CA ILE A 304 4.89 4.47 13.86
C ILE A 304 4.86 2.94 13.67
N THR A 305 5.88 2.37 13.03
CA THR A 305 5.98 0.92 12.86
C THR A 305 6.15 0.20 14.19
N ALA A 306 6.96 0.72 15.10
CA ALA A 306 7.14 0.13 16.44
C ALA A 306 5.83 0.15 17.24
N LEU A 307 5.08 1.25 17.21
CA LEU A 307 3.76 1.37 17.83
C LEU A 307 2.77 0.34 17.25
N PHE A 308 2.72 0.23 15.94
CA PHE A 308 1.87 -0.76 15.26
C PHE A 308 2.24 -2.19 15.63
N CYS A 309 3.53 -2.53 15.61
CA CYS A 309 4.04 -3.82 16.04
C CYS A 309 3.69 -4.14 17.50
N TYR A 310 3.73 -3.15 18.38
CA TYR A 310 3.29 -3.29 19.77
C TYR A 310 1.78 -3.62 19.86
N TRP A 311 0.94 -2.96 19.06
CA TRP A 311 -0.49 -3.20 19.04
C TRP A 311 -0.87 -4.55 18.43
N LEU A 312 -0.10 -5.05 17.45
CA LEU A 312 -0.32 -6.36 16.84
C LEU A 312 -0.13 -7.55 17.81
N LYS A 313 0.45 -7.34 19.00
CA LYS A 313 0.64 -8.40 20.02
C LYS A 313 -0.64 -8.82 20.76
N GLY A 314 -1.81 -8.49 20.26
CA GLY A 314 -3.08 -8.98 20.83
C GLY A 314 -3.88 -7.90 21.55
N ARG A 315 -4.05 -6.75 20.93
CA ARG A 315 -4.85 -5.65 21.44
C ARG A 315 -6.12 -5.47 20.61
N LYS A 316 -7.21 -5.08 21.25
CA LYS A 316 -8.38 -4.60 20.54
C LYS A 316 -8.18 -3.11 20.26
N LEU A 317 -8.20 -2.76 18.97
CA LEU A 317 -8.09 -1.39 18.49
C LEU A 317 -9.48 -0.86 18.18
N ASP A 318 -9.76 0.34 18.62
CA ASP A 318 -11.06 0.99 18.41
C ASP A 318 -10.89 2.41 17.83
N LYS A 319 -11.97 3.20 17.87
CA LYS A 319 -11.97 4.57 17.34
C LYS A 319 -10.95 5.50 18.02
N LYS A 320 -10.56 5.24 19.27
CA LYS A 320 -9.57 6.07 19.97
C LYS A 320 -8.18 5.88 19.38
N GLU A 321 -7.79 4.62 19.16
CA GLU A 321 -6.55 4.29 18.47
C GLU A 321 -6.58 4.82 17.03
N GLY A 322 -7.75 4.74 16.35
CA GLY A 322 -7.94 5.30 15.02
C GLY A 322 -7.70 6.81 14.97
N MET A 323 -8.33 7.57 15.86
CA MET A 323 -8.12 9.03 15.97
C MET A 323 -6.67 9.37 16.33
N PHE A 324 -6.04 8.59 17.21
CA PHE A 324 -4.66 8.77 17.59
C PHE A 324 -3.70 8.56 16.40
N LEU A 325 -3.93 7.52 15.59
CA LEU A 325 -3.15 7.28 14.36
C LEU A 325 -3.32 8.42 13.34
N LEU A 326 -4.54 8.92 13.15
CA LEU A 326 -4.78 10.06 12.26
C LEU A 326 -4.08 11.33 12.75
N ALA A 327 -4.08 11.57 14.06
CA ALA A 327 -3.33 12.68 14.65
C ALA A 327 -1.81 12.52 14.43
N ILE A 328 -1.28 11.30 14.57
CA ILE A 328 0.13 10.99 14.27
C ILE A 328 0.43 11.24 12.79
N TYR A 329 -0.46 10.79 11.87
CA TYR A 329 -0.29 11.03 10.44
C TYR A 329 -0.18 12.53 10.13
N LEU A 330 -1.11 13.33 10.67
CA LEU A 330 -1.11 14.79 10.49
C LEU A 330 0.15 15.43 11.09
N ALA A 331 0.57 14.99 12.29
CA ALA A 331 1.77 15.49 12.93
C ALA A 331 3.03 15.14 12.11
N ALA A 332 3.20 13.89 11.69
CA ALA A 332 4.34 13.46 10.89
C ALA A 332 4.40 14.23 9.56
N SER A 333 3.27 14.31 8.82
CA SER A 333 3.19 15.05 7.57
C SER A 333 3.48 16.54 7.75
N SER A 334 2.99 17.16 8.84
CA SER A 334 3.26 18.56 9.14
C SER A 334 4.73 18.78 9.50
N CYS A 335 5.35 17.88 10.28
CA CYS A 335 6.78 17.95 10.59
C CYS A 335 7.63 17.85 9.32
N THR A 336 7.35 16.86 8.46
CA THR A 336 8.04 16.72 7.17
C THR A 336 7.91 18.00 6.35
N TRP A 337 6.72 18.57 6.28
CA TRP A 337 6.49 19.79 5.50
C TRP A 337 7.19 21.02 6.07
N ILE A 338 7.18 21.22 7.41
CA ILE A 338 7.82 22.38 8.06
C ILE A 338 9.35 22.34 7.92
N TRP A 339 9.96 21.15 7.98
CA TRP A 339 11.41 21.00 8.02
C TRP A 339 12.04 20.66 6.66
N ASN A 340 11.25 20.16 5.71
CA ASN A 340 11.73 19.70 4.41
C ASN A 340 11.05 20.43 3.21
N GLY A 341 10.05 21.28 3.47
CA GLY A 341 9.28 22.01 2.46
C GLY A 341 9.78 23.43 2.17
#